data_73276fd414a61486ea943d3209372cb2
#
_entry.id   73276fd414a61486ea943d3209372cb2
#
_cell.length_a   1.000
_cell.length_b   1.000
_cell.length_c   1.000
_cell.angle_alpha   90.00
_cell.angle_beta   90.00
_cell.angle_gamma   90.00
#
_symmetry.space_group_name_H-M   'P 1'
#
loop_
_entity.id
_entity.type
_entity.pdbx_description
1 polymer ?
#
loop_
_entity_poly.entity_id
_entity_poly.type
_entity_poly.pdbx_seq_one_letter_code
_entity_poly.pdbx_strand_id
1 'polypeptide(L)'
;MRTVLVTGPGGAGRSTVAAATALAAARRGSRTLLLCADPAGPGAVLGASVAVTVEPAEVTPGLWAARVDPADYFRTEFLALQDRAAAALDMLGARRLDGEELTELPGSEQFALLQALRRASAGDWDLLVVDLPPLRDALSVLALPERLRRLLGRLLPVERQAARALRPMIAQLAGVPMPADWLYGAAARKDEELAAVQALIEAGTTTVRLVAEPGPAAGEALRVARAGLGLYGLRVDALVPNKVLPTDSPDAWLATLAAQQQKCLDEWSEEYGSGSATATATAPAWPLRAVRHLGRDPRGPDDLADLADLGDLGDMADPGPDLGGLDGGPGPDHDPWWVEDRREADGLLVWSLPLPGAVKADVALIRRGDELLLTVGPFHRIVPLAAALRRCTVSGAALTDGVLKVRFTPDPGLWPRTP
;
A
#
# COMPACT_ATOMS: atom_id res chain seq x y z
N MET A 1 -11.20 -10.90 8.00
CA MET A 1 -10.25 -9.92 8.58
C MET A 1 -10.35 -8.63 7.78
N ARG A 2 -10.54 -7.50 8.44
CA ARG A 2 -10.40 -6.16 7.86
C ARG A 2 -8.98 -5.63 8.06
N THR A 3 -8.47 -4.84 7.11
CA THR A 3 -7.15 -4.21 7.24
C THR A 3 -7.25 -2.69 7.06
N VAL A 4 -6.70 -1.92 8.01
CA VAL A 4 -6.61 -0.47 7.94
C VAL A 4 -5.14 -0.07 7.91
N LEU A 5 -4.70 0.48 6.80
CA LEU A 5 -3.35 0.95 6.55
C LEU A 5 -3.26 2.44 6.87
N VAL A 6 -2.66 2.79 8.00
CA VAL A 6 -2.58 4.18 8.47
C VAL A 6 -1.29 4.81 7.98
N THR A 7 -1.39 5.93 7.26
CA THR A 7 -0.24 6.69 6.77
C THR A 7 -0.56 8.18 6.67
N GLY A 8 0.43 9.00 6.38
CA GLY A 8 0.30 10.44 6.25
C GLY A 8 1.65 11.14 6.24
N PRO A 9 1.71 12.46 6.11
CA PRO A 9 2.96 13.23 6.26
C PRO A 9 3.66 12.95 7.58
N GLY A 10 4.98 13.14 7.60
CA GLY A 10 5.78 13.00 8.81
C GLY A 10 5.31 13.96 9.91
N GLY A 11 5.29 13.49 11.15
CA GLY A 11 4.89 14.32 12.31
C GLY A 11 3.39 14.52 12.51
N ALA A 12 2.54 14.03 11.59
CA ALA A 12 1.08 14.22 11.66
C ALA A 12 0.38 13.41 12.77
N GLY A 13 1.06 12.53 13.49
CA GLY A 13 0.48 11.69 14.55
C GLY A 13 -0.12 10.37 14.05
N ARG A 14 0.43 9.82 12.98
CA ARG A 14 0.03 8.53 12.38
C ARG A 14 -0.04 7.40 13.40
N SER A 15 1.07 7.17 14.13
CA SER A 15 1.16 6.10 15.15
C SER A 15 0.12 6.26 16.25
N THR A 16 -0.16 7.51 16.65
CA THR A 16 -1.19 7.83 17.63
C THR A 16 -2.60 7.48 17.12
N VAL A 17 -2.93 7.89 15.89
CA VAL A 17 -4.22 7.58 15.27
C VAL A 17 -4.37 6.09 15.00
N ALA A 18 -3.30 5.40 14.58
CA ALA A 18 -3.30 3.96 14.40
C ALA A 18 -3.59 3.23 15.72
N ALA A 19 -2.88 3.62 16.80
CA ALA A 19 -3.09 3.05 18.13
C ALA A 19 -4.48 3.34 18.69
N ALA A 20 -4.99 4.57 18.53
CA ALA A 20 -6.34 4.93 18.94
C ALA A 20 -7.42 4.15 18.18
N THR A 21 -7.24 3.98 16.87
CA THR A 21 -8.13 3.15 16.03
C THR A 21 -8.15 1.69 16.50
N ALA A 22 -6.99 1.11 16.74
CA ALA A 22 -6.86 -0.27 17.18
C ALA A 22 -7.46 -0.48 18.58
N LEU A 23 -7.22 0.44 19.51
CA LEU A 23 -7.80 0.40 20.86
C LEU A 23 -9.31 0.52 20.85
N ALA A 24 -9.84 1.43 20.03
CA ALA A 24 -11.30 1.61 19.90
C ALA A 24 -11.99 0.35 19.38
N ALA A 25 -11.39 -0.35 18.42
CA ALA A 25 -11.90 -1.61 17.91
C ALA A 25 -11.85 -2.73 18.98
N ALA A 26 -10.72 -2.84 19.69
CA ALA A 26 -10.56 -3.82 20.77
C ALA A 26 -11.58 -3.60 21.90
N ARG A 27 -11.84 -2.34 22.30
CA ARG A 27 -12.87 -2.00 23.30
C ARG A 27 -14.30 -2.38 22.87
N ARG A 28 -14.54 -2.53 21.56
CA ARG A 28 -15.81 -3.04 21.01
C ARG A 28 -15.85 -4.55 20.84
N GLY A 29 -14.83 -5.24 21.30
CA GLY A 29 -14.77 -6.70 21.30
C GLY A 29 -14.10 -7.33 20.06
N SER A 30 -13.53 -6.51 19.15
CA SER A 30 -12.78 -7.02 18.01
C SER A 30 -11.40 -7.51 18.44
N ARG A 31 -10.99 -8.70 17.99
CA ARG A 31 -9.62 -9.19 18.15
C ARG A 31 -8.70 -8.44 17.20
N THR A 32 -7.99 -7.45 17.74
CA THR A 32 -7.27 -6.44 16.94
C THR A 32 -5.76 -6.59 17.08
N LEU A 33 -5.05 -6.57 15.94
CA LEU A 33 -3.59 -6.46 15.88
C LEU A 33 -3.19 -5.06 15.41
N LEU A 34 -2.37 -4.37 16.19
CA LEU A 34 -1.64 -3.17 15.79
C LEU A 34 -0.22 -3.56 15.36
N LEU A 35 0.08 -3.41 14.09
CA LEU A 35 1.42 -3.64 13.53
C LEU A 35 2.11 -2.30 13.27
N CYS A 36 3.28 -2.07 13.88
CA CYS A 36 4.01 -0.81 13.79
C CYS A 36 5.27 -0.97 12.94
N ALA A 37 5.35 -0.21 11.87
CA ALA A 37 6.55 -0.17 11.02
C ALA A 37 7.68 0.65 11.68
N ASP A 38 7.35 1.66 12.48
CA ASP A 38 8.33 2.44 13.24
C ASP A 38 8.70 1.70 14.53
N PRO A 39 9.96 1.29 14.73
CA PRO A 39 10.39 0.57 15.94
C PRO A 39 10.19 1.36 17.24
N ALA A 40 10.22 2.69 17.17
CA ALA A 40 10.05 3.57 18.33
C ALA A 40 8.58 3.92 18.61
N GLY A 41 7.67 3.71 17.63
CA GLY A 41 6.31 4.23 17.65
C GLY A 41 5.39 3.67 18.71
N PRO A 42 5.24 2.34 18.85
CA PRO A 42 4.16 1.79 19.68
C PRO A 42 4.38 1.95 21.19
N GLY A 43 5.62 1.81 21.67
CA GLY A 43 5.91 1.89 23.10
C GLY A 43 5.63 3.27 23.71
N ALA A 44 5.94 4.34 22.98
CA ALA A 44 5.72 5.71 23.44
C ALA A 44 4.20 6.05 23.53
N VAL A 45 3.40 5.53 22.59
CA VAL A 45 1.98 5.84 22.48
C VAL A 45 1.13 4.93 23.36
N LEU A 46 1.45 3.64 23.44
CA LEU A 46 0.71 2.66 24.24
C LEU A 46 1.04 2.70 25.74
N GLY A 47 2.11 3.40 26.10
CA GLY A 47 2.60 3.50 27.49
C GLY A 47 3.87 2.69 27.71
N ALA A 48 4.82 3.26 28.45
CA ALA A 48 6.19 2.76 28.61
C ALA A 48 6.33 1.36 29.25
N SER A 49 5.25 0.76 29.76
CA SER A 49 5.27 -0.57 30.39
C SER A 49 5.08 -1.72 29.41
N VAL A 50 4.79 -1.43 28.15
CA VAL A 50 4.50 -2.46 27.15
C VAL A 50 5.72 -2.70 26.28
N ALA A 51 6.34 -3.86 26.46
CA ALA A 51 7.38 -4.33 25.55
C ALA A 51 6.72 -4.84 24.27
N VAL A 52 6.66 -4.01 23.24
CA VAL A 52 6.19 -4.44 21.91
C VAL A 52 7.33 -5.20 21.22
N THR A 53 7.10 -6.48 20.97
CA THR A 53 8.04 -7.40 20.34
C THR A 53 7.72 -7.61 18.87
N VAL A 54 8.56 -8.37 18.15
CA VAL A 54 8.29 -8.79 16.77
C VAL A 54 7.08 -9.74 16.71
N GLU A 55 6.95 -10.62 17.72
CA GLU A 55 5.78 -11.46 17.87
C GLU A 55 4.64 -10.68 18.54
N PRO A 56 3.39 -10.87 18.09
CA PRO A 56 2.25 -10.19 18.68
C PRO A 56 2.11 -10.46 20.18
N ALA A 57 2.08 -9.40 20.99
CA ALA A 57 1.85 -9.45 22.42
C ALA A 57 0.57 -8.70 22.78
N GLU A 58 -0.24 -9.26 23.69
CA GLU A 58 -1.44 -8.60 24.18
C GLU A 58 -1.07 -7.42 25.08
N VAL A 59 -1.51 -6.23 24.70
CA VAL A 59 -1.23 -4.95 25.39
C VAL A 59 -2.34 -4.61 26.37
N THR A 60 -3.57 -4.84 25.96
CA THR A 60 -4.80 -4.67 26.75
C THR A 60 -5.81 -5.68 26.20
N PRO A 61 -6.86 -6.04 26.96
CA PRO A 61 -7.82 -7.03 26.51
C PRO A 61 -8.35 -6.75 25.08
N GLY A 62 -8.15 -7.71 24.17
CA GLY A 62 -8.56 -7.63 22.79
C GLY A 62 -7.61 -6.86 21.86
N LEU A 63 -6.57 -6.20 22.37
CA LEU A 63 -5.57 -5.49 21.58
C LEU A 63 -4.19 -6.16 21.69
N TRP A 64 -3.68 -6.66 20.58
CA TRP A 64 -2.32 -7.10 20.40
C TRP A 64 -1.50 -6.06 19.66
N ALA A 65 -0.21 -5.99 19.98
CA ALA A 65 0.72 -5.14 19.23
C ALA A 65 1.98 -5.92 18.84
N ALA A 66 2.49 -5.61 17.66
CA ALA A 66 3.76 -6.11 17.15
C ALA A 66 4.53 -5.00 16.45
N ARG A 67 5.87 -5.07 16.49
CA ARG A 67 6.74 -4.15 15.76
C ARG A 67 7.47 -4.87 14.62
N VAL A 68 7.81 -4.11 13.61
CA VAL A 68 8.74 -4.56 12.58
C VAL A 68 10.17 -4.34 13.08
N ASP A 69 11.03 -5.34 12.89
CA ASP A 69 12.46 -5.24 13.20
C ASP A 69 13.28 -5.53 11.94
N PRO A 70 13.72 -4.47 11.23
CA PRO A 70 14.47 -4.63 9.98
C PRO A 70 15.82 -5.31 10.16
N ALA A 71 16.50 -5.04 11.28
CA ALA A 71 17.82 -5.60 11.57
C ALA A 71 17.73 -7.11 11.83
N ASP A 72 16.76 -7.53 12.64
CA ASP A 72 16.52 -8.96 12.93
C ASP A 72 16.05 -9.69 11.67
N TYR A 73 15.15 -9.10 10.89
CA TYR A 73 14.72 -9.64 9.61
C TYR A 73 15.90 -9.86 8.66
N PHE A 74 16.73 -8.82 8.46
CA PHE A 74 17.87 -8.89 7.56
C PHE A 74 18.85 -9.97 8.00
N ARG A 75 19.18 -10.02 9.29
CA ARG A 75 20.07 -11.03 9.87
C ARG A 75 19.56 -12.45 9.63
N THR A 76 18.30 -12.68 9.96
CA THR A 76 17.66 -14.00 9.81
C THR A 76 17.65 -14.48 8.35
N GLU A 77 17.21 -13.62 7.42
CA GLU A 77 17.16 -13.96 5.99
C GLU A 77 18.54 -14.16 5.39
N PHE A 78 19.52 -13.33 5.79
CA PHE A 78 20.91 -13.45 5.31
C PHE A 78 21.58 -14.73 5.78
N LEU A 79 21.45 -15.08 7.05
CA LEU A 79 21.99 -16.34 7.60
C LEU A 79 21.33 -17.55 6.94
N ALA A 80 20.02 -17.53 6.76
CA ALA A 80 19.32 -18.58 6.02
C ALA A 80 19.77 -18.69 4.55
N LEU A 81 20.14 -17.58 3.91
CA LEU A 81 20.72 -17.58 2.56
C LEU A 81 22.12 -18.19 2.55
N GLN A 82 22.97 -17.83 3.53
CA GLN A 82 24.32 -18.44 3.67
C GLN A 82 24.24 -19.95 3.86
N ASP A 83 23.32 -20.42 4.70
CA ASP A 83 23.14 -21.86 4.94
C ASP A 83 22.71 -22.61 3.68
N ARG A 84 21.79 -22.03 2.90
CA ARG A 84 21.35 -22.61 1.61
C ARG A 84 22.47 -22.59 0.56
N ALA A 85 23.33 -21.59 0.61
CA ALA A 85 24.46 -21.43 -0.31
C ALA A 85 25.77 -22.07 0.22
N ALA A 86 25.72 -22.78 1.34
CA ALA A 86 26.89 -23.30 2.04
C ALA A 86 27.90 -24.02 1.12
N ALA A 87 27.42 -24.98 0.33
CA ALA A 87 28.28 -25.74 -0.58
C ALA A 87 28.94 -24.86 -1.66
N ALA A 88 28.24 -23.82 -2.14
CA ALA A 88 28.79 -22.87 -3.11
C ALA A 88 29.84 -21.96 -2.47
N LEU A 89 29.57 -21.47 -1.26
CA LEU A 89 30.52 -20.65 -0.49
C LEU A 89 31.80 -21.44 -0.17
N ASP A 90 31.66 -22.70 0.28
CA ASP A 90 32.78 -23.58 0.59
C ASP A 90 33.65 -23.85 -0.68
N MET A 91 32.99 -24.03 -1.82
CA MET A 91 33.69 -24.25 -3.11
C MET A 91 34.45 -23.01 -3.60
N LEU A 92 33.95 -21.82 -3.26
CA LEU A 92 34.59 -20.54 -3.57
C LEU A 92 35.64 -20.13 -2.52
N GLY A 93 35.79 -20.89 -1.44
CA GLY A 93 36.64 -20.51 -0.31
C GLY A 93 36.15 -19.24 0.42
N ALA A 94 34.87 -18.91 0.29
CA ALA A 94 34.30 -17.73 0.92
C ALA A 94 34.08 -17.98 2.42
N ARG A 95 34.44 -17.00 3.23
CA ARG A 95 34.19 -17.01 4.68
C ARG A 95 32.74 -16.66 4.94
N ARG A 96 32.08 -17.41 5.80
CA ARG A 96 30.74 -17.10 6.29
C ARG A 96 30.81 -15.98 7.30
N LEU A 97 29.81 -15.13 7.31
CA LEU A 97 29.64 -14.05 8.27
C LEU A 97 28.83 -14.54 9.48
N ASP A 98 29.20 -14.10 10.66
CA ASP A 98 28.42 -14.32 11.87
C ASP A 98 27.31 -13.28 11.99
N GLY A 99 26.23 -13.61 12.70
CA GLY A 99 25.08 -12.71 12.85
C GLY A 99 25.41 -11.34 13.47
N GLU A 100 26.47 -11.28 14.27
CA GLU A 100 26.96 -10.04 14.91
C GLU A 100 27.74 -9.15 13.95
N GLU A 101 28.25 -9.70 12.84
CA GLU A 101 28.93 -8.94 11.79
C GLU A 101 27.94 -8.29 10.80
N LEU A 102 26.65 -8.69 10.87
CA LEU A 102 25.61 -8.23 9.93
C LEU A 102 24.97 -6.94 10.41
N THR A 103 25.09 -5.90 9.62
CA THR A 103 24.34 -4.66 9.77
C THR A 103 23.26 -4.60 8.71
N GLU A 104 22.10 -4.02 9.03
CA GLU A 104 21.00 -3.88 8.09
C GLU A 104 21.41 -3.10 6.84
N LEU A 105 20.89 -3.51 5.69
CA LEU A 105 21.11 -2.83 4.43
C LEU A 105 19.94 -1.89 4.10
N PRO A 106 20.19 -0.78 3.37
CA PRO A 106 19.11 0.04 2.84
C PRO A 106 18.10 -0.81 2.07
N GLY A 107 16.82 -0.69 2.40
CA GLY A 107 15.74 -1.49 1.82
C GLY A 107 15.28 -2.67 2.69
N SER A 108 16.03 -3.07 3.70
CA SER A 108 15.61 -4.14 4.62
C SER A 108 14.29 -3.83 5.34
N GLU A 109 14.04 -2.55 5.66
CA GLU A 109 12.80 -2.07 6.27
C GLU A 109 11.56 -2.44 5.45
N GLN A 110 11.62 -2.25 4.12
CA GLN A 110 10.50 -2.55 3.24
C GLN A 110 10.22 -4.05 3.21
N PHE A 111 11.25 -4.88 3.12
CA PHE A 111 11.10 -6.34 3.12
C PHE A 111 10.64 -6.86 4.48
N ALA A 112 11.14 -6.31 5.57
CA ALA A 112 10.71 -6.64 6.92
C ALA A 112 9.21 -6.34 7.12
N LEU A 113 8.75 -5.18 6.63
CA LEU A 113 7.34 -4.80 6.68
C LEU A 113 6.46 -5.75 5.84
N LEU A 114 6.87 -6.11 4.62
CA LEU A 114 6.14 -7.07 3.79
C LEU A 114 6.05 -8.45 4.47
N GLN A 115 7.12 -8.89 5.11
CA GLN A 115 7.12 -10.15 5.86
C GLN A 115 6.20 -10.09 7.09
N ALA A 116 6.21 -8.96 7.80
CA ALA A 116 5.32 -8.76 8.95
C ALA A 116 3.84 -8.72 8.51
N LEU A 117 3.51 -8.07 7.39
CA LEU A 117 2.17 -8.09 6.79
C LEU A 117 1.74 -9.52 6.43
N ARG A 118 2.63 -10.30 5.83
CA ARG A 118 2.35 -11.71 5.51
C ARG A 118 2.06 -12.54 6.75
N ARG A 119 2.87 -12.37 7.81
CA ARG A 119 2.65 -13.08 9.09
C ARG A 119 1.34 -12.66 9.74
N ALA A 120 1.05 -11.35 9.75
CA ALA A 120 -0.19 -10.82 10.30
C ALA A 120 -1.42 -11.34 9.54
N SER A 121 -1.35 -11.44 8.20
CA SER A 121 -2.47 -11.93 7.38
C SER A 121 -2.80 -13.40 7.60
N ALA A 122 -1.86 -14.19 8.11
CA ALA A 122 -2.07 -15.60 8.45
C ALA A 122 -2.66 -15.80 9.85
N GLY A 123 -2.76 -14.74 10.67
CA GLY A 123 -3.32 -14.78 12.01
C GLY A 123 -4.85 -14.70 12.02
N ASP A 124 -5.44 -15.11 13.14
CA ASP A 124 -6.89 -15.03 13.37
C ASP A 124 -7.26 -13.69 14.01
N TRP A 125 -7.28 -12.64 13.20
CA TRP A 125 -7.62 -11.27 13.59
C TRP A 125 -8.92 -10.82 12.95
N ASP A 126 -9.77 -10.12 13.69
CA ASP A 126 -10.92 -9.44 13.12
C ASP A 126 -10.47 -8.18 12.40
N LEU A 127 -9.53 -7.43 13.03
CA LEU A 127 -8.96 -6.19 12.50
C LEU A 127 -7.43 -6.20 12.58
N LEU A 128 -6.80 -5.84 11.47
CA LEU A 128 -5.38 -5.50 11.37
C LEU A 128 -5.24 -4.00 11.12
N VAL A 129 -4.64 -3.28 12.07
CA VAL A 129 -4.25 -1.87 11.91
C VAL A 129 -2.75 -1.81 11.70
N VAL A 130 -2.31 -1.19 10.62
CA VAL A 130 -0.90 -1.07 10.28
C VAL A 130 -0.48 0.38 10.31
N ASP A 131 0.42 0.74 11.22
CA ASP A 131 1.10 2.03 11.24
C ASP A 131 2.23 2.00 10.22
N LEU A 132 1.99 2.59 9.05
CA LEU A 132 2.91 2.62 7.92
C LEU A 132 3.91 3.78 8.01
N PRO A 133 5.03 3.71 7.25
CA PRO A 133 5.93 4.84 7.06
C PRO A 133 5.23 6.10 6.51
N PRO A 134 5.95 7.23 6.40
CA PRO A 134 5.40 8.43 5.76
C PRO A 134 4.82 8.14 4.38
N LEU A 135 3.78 8.87 4.02
CA LEU A 135 2.88 8.65 2.90
C LEU A 135 3.55 8.23 1.58
N ARG A 136 4.64 8.90 1.19
CA ARG A 136 5.37 8.57 -0.05
C ARG A 136 6.04 7.20 0.02
N ASP A 137 6.66 6.90 1.16
CA ASP A 137 7.35 5.63 1.39
C ASP A 137 6.35 4.50 1.55
N ALA A 138 5.24 4.76 2.23
CA ALA A 138 4.11 3.82 2.35
C ALA A 138 3.60 3.39 0.97
N LEU A 139 3.28 4.34 0.07
CA LEU A 139 2.83 4.02 -1.29
C LEU A 139 3.87 3.23 -2.08
N SER A 140 5.16 3.53 -1.88
CA SER A 140 6.25 2.80 -2.52
C SER A 140 6.34 1.35 -2.04
N VAL A 141 6.17 1.12 -0.72
CA VAL A 141 6.17 -0.23 -0.13
C VAL A 141 4.94 -1.02 -0.54
N LEU A 142 3.76 -0.41 -0.56
CA LEU A 142 2.52 -1.09 -0.96
C LEU A 142 2.53 -1.52 -2.45
N ALA A 143 3.26 -0.79 -3.30
CA ALA A 143 3.47 -1.16 -4.70
C ALA A 143 4.60 -2.18 -4.92
N LEU A 144 5.41 -2.47 -3.90
CA LEU A 144 6.60 -3.31 -4.02
C LEU A 144 6.29 -4.78 -4.36
N PRO A 145 5.25 -5.44 -3.80
CA PRO A 145 4.93 -6.82 -4.14
C PRO A 145 4.66 -7.02 -5.64
N GLU A 146 3.82 -6.20 -6.26
CA GLU A 146 3.51 -6.24 -7.70
C GLU A 146 4.79 -6.09 -8.54
N ARG A 147 5.66 -5.12 -8.17
CA ARG A 147 6.91 -4.84 -8.88
C ARG A 147 7.90 -5.99 -8.79
N LEU A 148 8.07 -6.58 -7.60
CA LEU A 148 8.99 -7.70 -7.39
C LEU A 148 8.52 -8.97 -8.08
N ARG A 149 7.23 -9.29 -8.00
CA ARG A 149 6.64 -10.44 -8.70
C ARG A 149 6.82 -10.34 -10.21
N ARG A 150 6.57 -9.15 -10.76
CA ARG A 150 6.82 -8.88 -12.16
C ARG A 150 8.31 -9.05 -12.53
N LEU A 151 9.22 -8.57 -11.68
CA LEU A 151 10.67 -8.71 -11.89
C LEU A 151 11.07 -10.19 -11.87
N LEU A 152 10.60 -10.95 -10.86
CA LEU A 152 10.85 -12.40 -10.76
C LEU A 152 10.34 -13.15 -11.99
N GLY A 153 9.12 -12.88 -12.44
CA GLY A 153 8.55 -13.52 -13.64
C GLY A 153 9.33 -13.21 -14.93
N ARG A 154 9.94 -12.02 -15.04
CA ARG A 154 10.77 -11.67 -16.19
C ARG A 154 12.17 -12.29 -16.15
N LEU A 155 12.79 -12.30 -14.97
CA LEU A 155 14.14 -12.86 -14.81
C LEU A 155 14.14 -14.39 -14.87
N LEU A 156 13.08 -15.00 -14.33
CA LEU A 156 12.95 -16.46 -14.17
C LEU A 156 11.62 -16.96 -14.78
N PRO A 157 11.44 -16.87 -16.12
CA PRO A 157 10.18 -17.27 -16.75
C PRO A 157 9.88 -18.76 -16.55
N VAL A 158 8.64 -19.07 -16.10
CA VAL A 158 8.17 -20.44 -15.81
C VAL A 158 8.24 -21.35 -17.04
N GLU A 159 8.00 -20.80 -18.23
CA GLU A 159 8.07 -21.53 -19.52
C GLU A 159 9.48 -22.11 -19.77
N ARG A 160 10.54 -21.43 -19.33
CA ARG A 160 11.91 -21.93 -19.42
C ARG A 160 12.20 -23.01 -18.37
N GLN A 161 11.44 -23.09 -17.29
CA GLN A 161 11.53 -24.17 -16.30
C GLN A 161 11.01 -25.49 -16.90
N ALA A 162 9.85 -25.47 -17.54
CA ALA A 162 9.26 -26.64 -18.21
C ALA A 162 10.14 -27.19 -19.32
N ALA A 163 10.77 -26.31 -20.12
CA ALA A 163 11.70 -26.73 -21.18
C ALA A 163 13.02 -27.32 -20.64
N ARG A 164 13.40 -26.97 -19.39
CA ARG A 164 14.60 -27.49 -18.72
C ARG A 164 14.34 -28.77 -17.93
N ALA A 165 13.10 -29.03 -17.51
CA ALA A 165 12.71 -30.29 -16.86
C ALA A 165 12.99 -31.53 -17.75
N LEU A 166 13.16 -31.34 -19.06
CA LEU A 166 13.60 -32.37 -20.01
C LEU A 166 15.12 -32.53 -20.11
N ARG A 167 15.93 -31.72 -19.40
CA ARG A 167 17.40 -31.75 -19.45
C ARG A 167 18.12 -32.50 -18.30
N PRO A 168 17.49 -33.05 -17.24
CA PRO A 168 18.22 -33.70 -16.16
C PRO A 168 19.08 -34.89 -16.62
N MET A 169 18.68 -35.62 -17.67
CA MET A 169 19.45 -36.74 -18.20
C MET A 169 20.82 -36.33 -18.76
N ILE A 170 20.94 -35.14 -19.35
CA ILE A 170 22.21 -34.71 -19.98
C ILE A 170 23.15 -34.08 -18.93
N ALA A 171 22.61 -33.42 -17.90
CA ALA A 171 23.37 -32.78 -16.80
C ALA A 171 23.96 -33.82 -15.85
N GLN A 172 23.24 -34.92 -15.56
CA GLN A 172 23.76 -36.01 -14.73
C GLN A 172 24.96 -36.72 -15.38
N LEU A 173 25.05 -36.74 -16.70
CA LEU A 173 26.18 -37.28 -17.45
C LEU A 173 27.40 -36.35 -17.44
N ALA A 174 27.24 -35.07 -17.19
CA ALA A 174 28.32 -34.07 -17.24
C ALA A 174 28.92 -33.75 -15.84
N GLY A 175 28.39 -34.29 -14.74
CA GLY A 175 28.94 -34.12 -13.36
C GLY A 175 28.96 -32.66 -12.85
N VAL A 176 28.24 -31.77 -13.50
CA VAL A 176 28.18 -30.34 -13.10
C VAL A 176 26.99 -30.14 -12.17
N PRO A 177 27.18 -29.71 -10.91
CA PRO A 177 26.06 -29.36 -10.03
C PRO A 177 25.35 -28.15 -10.62
N MET A 178 24.06 -28.32 -10.93
CA MET A 178 23.23 -27.24 -11.46
C MET A 178 22.78 -26.32 -10.31
N PRO A 179 23.34 -25.11 -10.17
CA PRO A 179 22.86 -24.13 -9.18
C PRO A 179 21.42 -23.64 -9.43
N ALA A 180 20.83 -24.03 -10.56
CA ALA A 180 19.60 -23.44 -11.06
C ALA A 180 18.34 -23.88 -10.31
N ASP A 181 18.22 -25.13 -9.85
CA ASP A 181 16.96 -25.65 -9.32
C ASP A 181 16.57 -25.03 -7.96
N TRP A 182 17.55 -24.82 -7.08
CA TRP A 182 17.30 -24.15 -5.82
C TRP A 182 16.87 -22.67 -5.99
N LEU A 183 17.45 -21.99 -7.00
CA LEU A 183 17.15 -20.59 -7.31
C LEU A 183 15.70 -20.45 -7.80
N TYR A 184 15.28 -21.35 -8.71
CA TYR A 184 13.88 -21.35 -9.17
C TYR A 184 12.90 -21.68 -8.06
N GLY A 185 13.23 -22.66 -7.20
CA GLY A 185 12.42 -23.00 -6.04
C GLY A 185 12.35 -21.86 -5.01
N ALA A 186 13.45 -21.13 -4.79
CA ALA A 186 13.48 -19.95 -3.93
C ALA A 186 12.65 -18.80 -4.52
N ALA A 187 12.75 -18.56 -5.82
CA ALA A 187 11.98 -17.53 -6.51
C ALA A 187 10.48 -17.84 -6.49
N ALA A 188 10.08 -19.10 -6.71
CA ALA A 188 8.68 -19.51 -6.64
C ALA A 188 8.08 -19.28 -5.24
N ARG A 189 8.78 -19.71 -4.18
CA ARG A 189 8.34 -19.45 -2.79
C ARG A 189 8.24 -17.95 -2.51
N LYS A 190 9.20 -17.14 -3.00
CA LYS A 190 9.16 -15.70 -2.81
C LYS A 190 8.02 -15.04 -3.58
N ASP A 191 7.71 -15.53 -4.77
CA ASP A 191 6.54 -15.07 -5.54
C ASP A 191 5.23 -15.39 -4.80
N GLU A 192 5.09 -16.58 -4.23
CA GLU A 192 3.92 -16.95 -3.41
C GLU A 192 3.77 -16.07 -2.16
N GLU A 193 4.88 -15.78 -1.47
CA GLU A 193 4.88 -14.86 -0.32
C GLU A 193 4.44 -13.44 -0.73
N LEU A 194 4.99 -12.93 -1.82
CA LEU A 194 4.62 -11.61 -2.35
C LEU A 194 3.19 -11.58 -2.88
N ALA A 195 2.70 -12.70 -3.47
CA ALA A 195 1.32 -12.82 -3.91
C ALA A 195 0.32 -12.72 -2.75
N ALA A 196 0.63 -13.35 -1.62
CA ALA A 196 -0.20 -13.26 -0.42
C ALA A 196 -0.28 -11.82 0.13
N VAL A 197 0.84 -11.11 0.17
CA VAL A 197 0.86 -9.70 0.60
C VAL A 197 0.13 -8.81 -0.41
N GLN A 198 0.32 -9.03 -1.71
CA GLN A 198 -0.40 -8.29 -2.75
C GLN A 198 -1.91 -8.51 -2.61
N ALA A 199 -2.36 -9.75 -2.43
CA ALA A 199 -3.76 -10.07 -2.22
C ALA A 199 -4.34 -9.39 -0.97
N LEU A 200 -3.57 -9.27 0.13
CA LEU A 200 -3.97 -8.52 1.32
C LEU A 200 -4.15 -7.02 0.99
N ILE A 201 -3.21 -6.42 0.27
CA ILE A 201 -3.24 -4.98 -0.06
C ILE A 201 -4.41 -4.67 -1.01
N GLU A 202 -4.68 -5.54 -1.98
CA GLU A 202 -5.73 -5.38 -3.00
C GLU A 202 -7.11 -5.84 -2.53
N ALA A 203 -7.19 -6.50 -1.36
CA ALA A 203 -8.44 -7.03 -0.84
C ALA A 203 -9.51 -5.94 -0.67
N GLY A 204 -10.77 -6.28 -0.96
CA GLY A 204 -11.93 -5.41 -0.75
C GLY A 204 -12.07 -4.91 0.69
N THR A 205 -11.55 -5.64 1.65
CA THR A 205 -11.54 -5.32 3.08
C THR A 205 -10.32 -4.48 3.53
N THR A 206 -9.42 -4.12 2.63
CA THR A 206 -8.26 -3.28 2.94
C THR A 206 -8.49 -1.83 2.51
N THR A 207 -8.23 -0.91 3.42
CA THR A 207 -8.37 0.54 3.21
C THR A 207 -7.15 1.30 3.73
N VAL A 208 -6.94 2.50 3.19
CA VAL A 208 -5.91 3.44 3.63
C VAL A 208 -6.59 4.54 4.46
N ARG A 209 -6.07 4.80 5.65
CA ARG A 209 -6.45 5.94 6.48
C ARG A 209 -5.35 6.99 6.43
N LEU A 210 -5.70 8.16 5.94
CA LEU A 210 -4.76 9.27 5.80
C LEU A 210 -4.81 10.15 7.05
N VAL A 211 -3.67 10.39 7.68
CA VAL A 211 -3.55 11.26 8.86
C VAL A 211 -2.72 12.47 8.47
N ALA A 212 -3.25 13.67 8.67
CA ALA A 212 -2.55 14.90 8.31
C ALA A 212 -2.84 16.02 9.32
N GLU A 213 -1.82 16.79 9.69
CA GLU A 213 -1.98 18.03 10.42
C GLU A 213 -2.38 19.13 9.43
N PRO A 214 -3.51 19.85 9.64
CA PRO A 214 -3.96 20.84 8.67
C PRO A 214 -2.94 21.94 8.41
N GLY A 215 -2.50 22.06 7.16
CA GLY A 215 -1.52 23.04 6.74
C GLY A 215 -1.13 22.89 5.26
N PRO A 216 -0.47 23.92 4.66
CA PRO A 216 -0.17 23.95 3.23
C PRO A 216 0.69 22.76 2.76
N ALA A 217 1.71 22.39 3.53
CA ALA A 217 2.61 21.27 3.19
C ALA A 217 1.87 19.93 3.19
N ALA A 218 0.93 19.74 4.13
CA ALA A 218 0.11 18.54 4.18
C ALA A 218 -0.88 18.49 3.01
N GLY A 219 -1.49 19.62 2.65
CA GLY A 219 -2.37 19.73 1.48
C GLY A 219 -1.67 19.34 0.19
N GLU A 220 -0.43 19.79 -0.01
CA GLU A 220 0.37 19.39 -1.18
C GLU A 220 0.71 17.90 -1.17
N ALA A 221 1.10 17.35 -0.01
CA ALA A 221 1.38 15.93 0.13
C ALA A 221 0.15 15.05 -0.16
N LEU A 222 -1.04 15.46 0.31
CA LEU A 222 -2.30 14.77 0.05
C LEU A 222 -2.68 14.80 -1.43
N ARG A 223 -2.47 15.95 -2.12
CA ARG A 223 -2.76 16.07 -3.56
C ARG A 223 -1.88 15.15 -4.38
N VAL A 224 -0.57 15.12 -4.11
CA VAL A 224 0.36 14.19 -4.76
C VAL A 224 -0.02 12.73 -4.46
N ALA A 225 -0.38 12.41 -3.22
CA ALA A 225 -0.75 11.07 -2.82
C ALA A 225 -2.05 10.59 -3.48
N ARG A 226 -3.01 11.48 -3.69
CA ARG A 226 -4.30 11.14 -4.33
C ARG A 226 -4.11 10.50 -5.70
N ALA A 227 -3.21 11.04 -6.50
CA ALA A 227 -2.85 10.45 -7.79
C ALA A 227 -2.16 9.10 -7.65
N GLY A 228 -1.28 8.94 -6.66
CA GLY A 228 -0.62 7.65 -6.35
C GLY A 228 -1.58 6.58 -5.85
N LEU A 229 -2.52 6.94 -4.96
CA LEU A 229 -3.58 6.05 -4.48
C LEU A 229 -4.45 5.57 -5.65
N GLY A 230 -4.87 6.48 -6.55
CA GLY A 230 -5.60 6.13 -7.77
C GLY A 230 -4.79 5.22 -8.69
N LEU A 231 -3.50 5.52 -8.90
CA LEU A 231 -2.61 4.71 -9.75
C LEU A 231 -2.50 3.26 -9.25
N TYR A 232 -2.45 3.07 -7.93
CA TYR A 232 -2.34 1.73 -7.31
C TYR A 232 -3.69 1.09 -6.96
N GLY A 233 -4.80 1.80 -7.16
CA GLY A 233 -6.13 1.29 -6.82
C GLY A 233 -6.40 1.18 -5.32
N LEU A 234 -5.69 1.96 -4.50
CA LEU A 234 -5.82 1.95 -3.04
C LEU A 234 -7.01 2.81 -2.60
N ARG A 235 -7.89 2.24 -1.80
CA ARG A 235 -9.10 2.92 -1.31
C ARG A 235 -8.84 3.62 0.01
N VAL A 236 -9.32 4.86 0.13
CA VAL A 236 -9.23 5.66 1.36
C VAL A 236 -10.55 5.52 2.12
N ASP A 237 -10.48 5.12 3.40
CA ASP A 237 -11.64 5.07 4.28
C ASP A 237 -11.88 6.39 5.01
N ALA A 238 -10.83 7.13 5.32
CA ALA A 238 -10.92 8.45 5.92
C ALA A 238 -9.66 9.30 5.68
N LEU A 239 -9.88 10.60 5.62
CA LEU A 239 -8.88 11.61 5.92
C LEU A 239 -9.10 12.08 7.37
N VAL A 240 -8.07 11.93 8.20
CA VAL A 240 -8.07 12.32 9.62
C VAL A 240 -7.21 13.58 9.79
N PRO A 241 -7.82 14.78 9.72
CA PRO A 241 -7.17 16.00 10.18
C PRO A 241 -6.87 15.87 11.66
N ASN A 242 -5.60 15.80 12.03
CA ASN A 242 -5.17 15.59 13.42
C ASN A 242 -4.57 16.87 14.02
N LYS A 243 -4.52 16.94 15.35
CA LYS A 243 -4.00 18.10 16.11
C LYS A 243 -4.76 19.41 15.81
N VAL A 244 -6.06 19.31 15.61
CA VAL A 244 -6.91 20.47 15.34
C VAL A 244 -7.01 21.34 16.59
N LEU A 245 -6.66 22.61 16.46
CA LEU A 245 -6.64 23.58 17.56
C LEU A 245 -8.05 24.08 17.88
N PRO A 246 -8.32 24.46 19.15
CA PRO A 246 -9.58 25.08 19.52
C PRO A 246 -9.73 26.46 18.85
N THR A 247 -10.95 26.78 18.40
CA THR A 247 -11.24 28.03 17.69
C THR A 247 -11.63 29.18 18.60
N ASP A 248 -11.94 28.89 19.84
CA ASP A 248 -12.50 29.82 20.87
C ASP A 248 -11.44 30.34 21.85
N SER A 249 -10.16 30.29 21.50
CA SER A 249 -9.08 30.76 22.35
C SER A 249 -9.05 32.29 22.48
N PRO A 250 -8.91 32.84 23.68
CA PRO A 250 -8.71 34.28 23.88
C PRO A 250 -7.27 34.74 23.48
N ASP A 251 -6.34 33.83 23.31
CA ASP A 251 -4.98 34.14 22.87
C ASP A 251 -4.96 34.41 21.37
N ALA A 252 -4.54 35.62 20.98
CA ALA A 252 -4.55 36.08 19.60
C ALA A 252 -3.62 35.26 18.67
N TRP A 253 -2.50 34.75 19.19
CA TRP A 253 -1.59 33.92 18.41
C TRP A 253 -2.21 32.56 18.13
N LEU A 254 -2.76 31.91 19.15
CA LEU A 254 -3.45 30.63 19.00
C LEU A 254 -4.71 30.75 18.13
N ALA A 255 -5.50 31.82 18.27
CA ALA A 255 -6.63 32.10 17.41
C ALA A 255 -6.24 32.26 15.93
N THR A 256 -5.10 32.89 15.65
CA THR A 256 -4.57 33.03 14.28
C THR A 256 -4.19 31.67 13.69
N LEU A 257 -3.52 30.81 14.45
CA LEU A 257 -3.17 29.46 14.01
C LEU A 257 -4.41 28.60 13.79
N ALA A 258 -5.37 28.65 14.71
CA ALA A 258 -6.64 27.94 14.58
C ALA A 258 -7.42 28.37 13.33
N ALA A 259 -7.42 29.68 13.02
CA ALA A 259 -8.08 30.20 11.81
C ALA A 259 -7.38 29.72 10.53
N GLN A 260 -6.05 29.60 10.51
CA GLN A 260 -5.32 29.02 9.39
C GLN A 260 -5.63 27.54 9.21
N GLN A 261 -5.70 26.77 10.31
CA GLN A 261 -6.10 25.37 10.24
C GLN A 261 -7.55 25.23 9.76
N GLN A 262 -8.47 26.06 10.26
CA GLN A 262 -9.88 26.02 9.84
C GLN A 262 -10.00 26.26 8.34
N LYS A 263 -9.31 27.26 7.80
CA LYS A 263 -9.29 27.50 6.34
C LYS A 263 -8.82 26.25 5.58
N CYS A 264 -7.78 25.60 6.06
CA CYS A 264 -7.26 24.37 5.44
C CYS A 264 -8.29 23.22 5.53
N LEU A 265 -9.01 23.10 6.63
CA LEU A 265 -10.08 22.11 6.80
C LEU A 265 -11.26 22.36 5.85
N ASP A 266 -11.63 23.62 5.65
CA ASP A 266 -12.69 24.02 4.71
C ASP A 266 -12.26 23.64 3.28
N GLU A 267 -11.03 23.98 2.87
CA GLU A 267 -10.45 23.59 1.57
C GLU A 267 -10.43 22.06 1.39
N TRP A 268 -10.03 21.29 2.43
CA TRP A 268 -10.05 19.83 2.35
C TRP A 268 -11.45 19.24 2.29
N SER A 269 -12.41 19.86 2.99
CA SER A 269 -13.82 19.47 2.92
C SER A 269 -14.41 19.66 1.54
N GLU A 270 -14.06 20.77 0.88
CA GLU A 270 -14.46 21.06 -0.50
C GLU A 270 -13.78 20.14 -1.51
N GLU A 271 -12.49 19.84 -1.34
CA GLU A 271 -11.70 19.04 -2.30
C GLU A 271 -11.95 17.54 -2.14
N TYR A 272 -12.03 17.03 -0.91
CA TYR A 272 -12.07 15.59 -0.61
C TYR A 272 -13.38 15.13 0.02
N GLY A 273 -14.14 16.01 0.66
CA GLY A 273 -15.33 15.67 1.44
C GLY A 273 -16.50 15.13 0.62
N SER A 274 -17.50 14.62 1.30
CA SER A 274 -18.70 14.01 0.69
C SER A 274 -19.56 14.99 -0.12
N GLY A 275 -19.40 16.30 0.11
CA GLY A 275 -20.05 17.38 -0.66
C GLY A 275 -19.21 17.90 -1.83
N SER A 276 -18.03 17.32 -2.09
CA SER A 276 -17.13 17.80 -3.13
C SER A 276 -17.75 17.67 -4.51
N ALA A 277 -17.75 18.78 -5.27
CA ALA A 277 -18.13 18.78 -6.68
C ALA A 277 -17.20 17.94 -7.56
N THR A 278 -16.01 17.58 -7.04
CA THR A 278 -15.03 16.72 -7.72
C THR A 278 -15.20 15.25 -7.37
N ALA A 279 -16.04 14.91 -6.39
CA ALA A 279 -16.35 13.54 -6.06
C ALA A 279 -17.18 12.89 -7.17
N THR A 280 -16.68 11.80 -7.71
CA THR A 280 -17.32 11.00 -8.76
C THR A 280 -17.25 9.53 -8.40
N ALA A 281 -17.97 8.68 -9.12
CA ALA A 281 -17.84 7.22 -8.96
C ALA A 281 -16.38 6.73 -9.15
N THR A 282 -15.59 7.45 -9.96
CA THR A 282 -14.17 7.15 -10.22
C THR A 282 -13.19 7.84 -9.27
N ALA A 283 -13.67 8.84 -8.51
CA ALA A 283 -12.90 9.57 -7.49
C ALA A 283 -13.79 9.78 -6.25
N PRO A 284 -13.99 8.74 -5.44
CA PRO A 284 -14.87 8.80 -4.29
C PRO A 284 -14.39 9.84 -3.27
N ALA A 285 -15.35 10.41 -2.56
CA ALA A 285 -15.08 11.31 -1.45
C ALA A 285 -14.33 10.59 -0.32
N TRP A 286 -13.50 11.34 0.38
CA TRP A 286 -12.87 10.87 1.61
C TRP A 286 -13.62 11.44 2.82
N PRO A 287 -14.22 10.61 3.67
CA PRO A 287 -14.81 11.10 4.92
C PRO A 287 -13.76 11.82 5.77
N LEU A 288 -14.02 13.07 6.17
CA LEU A 288 -13.15 13.82 7.06
C LEU A 288 -13.55 13.55 8.51
N ARG A 289 -12.56 13.16 9.33
CA ARG A 289 -12.72 12.88 10.77
C ARG A 289 -11.69 13.67 11.57
N ALA A 290 -12.03 14.89 11.95
CA ALA A 290 -11.12 15.79 12.64
C ALA A 290 -10.88 15.34 14.09
N VAL A 291 -9.62 15.20 14.46
CA VAL A 291 -9.17 14.87 15.82
C VAL A 291 -8.57 16.12 16.46
N ARG A 292 -9.14 16.55 17.57
CA ARG A 292 -8.69 17.74 18.29
C ARG A 292 -7.37 17.47 19.03
N HIS A 293 -6.57 18.52 19.16
CA HIS A 293 -5.35 18.49 19.96
C HIS A 293 -5.74 18.42 21.46
N LEU A 294 -5.18 17.46 22.20
CA LEU A 294 -5.46 17.29 23.64
C LEU A 294 -4.79 18.35 24.52
N GLY A 295 -3.99 19.27 23.95
CA GLY A 295 -3.17 20.20 24.72
C GLY A 295 -1.88 19.57 25.28
N ARG A 296 -1.68 18.28 25.07
CA ARG A 296 -0.50 17.51 25.45
C ARG A 296 -0.25 16.38 24.46
N ASP A 297 0.93 15.79 24.50
CA ASP A 297 1.20 14.55 23.75
C ASP A 297 0.44 13.38 24.38
N PRO A 298 -0.33 12.61 23.58
CA PRO A 298 -1.09 11.45 24.06
C PRO A 298 -0.15 10.36 24.62
N ARG A 299 -0.50 9.81 25.78
CA ARG A 299 0.25 8.72 26.40
C ARG A 299 -0.69 7.71 27.06
N GLY A 300 -0.52 6.46 26.66
CA GLY A 300 -1.26 5.35 27.25
C GLY A 300 -2.71 5.23 26.79
N PRO A 301 -3.40 4.18 27.27
CA PRO A 301 -4.71 3.78 26.76
C PRO A 301 -5.83 4.80 26.99
N ASP A 302 -5.73 5.61 28.04
CA ASP A 302 -6.79 6.58 28.38
C ASP A 302 -6.77 7.78 27.40
N ASP A 303 -5.58 8.38 27.14
CA ASP A 303 -5.47 9.46 26.16
C ASP A 303 -5.82 8.98 24.74
N LEU A 304 -5.49 7.71 24.40
CA LEU A 304 -5.83 7.12 23.11
C LEU A 304 -7.35 6.90 22.97
N ALA A 305 -8.03 6.58 24.07
CA ALA A 305 -9.49 6.46 24.07
C ALA A 305 -10.16 7.80 23.87
N ASP A 306 -9.70 8.84 24.59
CA ASP A 306 -10.18 10.19 24.41
C ASP A 306 -10.04 10.65 22.94
N LEU A 307 -8.90 10.35 22.30
CA LEU A 307 -8.68 10.66 20.88
C LEU A 307 -9.61 9.85 19.96
N ALA A 308 -9.83 8.57 20.27
CA ALA A 308 -10.72 7.73 19.48
C ALA A 308 -12.16 8.22 19.52
N ASP A 309 -12.62 8.66 20.68
CA ASP A 309 -13.98 9.21 20.88
C ASP A 309 -14.11 10.58 20.21
N LEU A 310 -13.12 11.46 20.36
CA LEU A 310 -13.11 12.79 19.73
C LEU A 310 -13.11 12.72 18.19
N GLY A 311 -12.47 11.72 17.60
CA GLY A 311 -12.34 11.55 16.15
C GLY A 311 -13.35 10.58 15.57
N ASP A 312 -14.23 9.97 16.39
CA ASP A 312 -15.12 8.88 15.94
C ASP A 312 -14.36 7.79 15.17
N LEU A 313 -13.11 7.53 15.63
CA LEU A 313 -12.18 6.63 14.94
C LEU A 313 -12.62 5.17 15.05
N GLY A 314 -13.46 4.92 16.03
CA GLY A 314 -13.98 3.61 16.34
C GLY A 314 -15.05 3.13 15.36
N ASP A 315 -16.02 3.93 15.00
CA ASP A 315 -17.13 3.53 14.09
C ASP A 315 -16.66 3.16 12.70
N MET A 316 -15.49 3.67 12.34
CA MET A 316 -14.85 3.36 11.06
C MET A 316 -14.11 2.02 11.05
N ALA A 317 -13.93 1.36 12.18
CA ALA A 317 -13.37 0.01 12.26
C ALA A 317 -14.40 -1.06 11.87
N ASP A 318 -15.70 -0.75 11.96
CA ASP A 318 -16.77 -1.61 11.49
C ASP A 318 -17.10 -1.28 10.02
N PRO A 319 -16.92 -2.19 9.05
CA PRO A 319 -17.51 -2.00 7.75
C PRO A 319 -19.02 -2.14 7.96
N GLY A 320 -19.73 -1.03 8.01
CA GLY A 320 -21.18 -1.11 7.81
C GLY A 320 -21.46 -1.97 6.58
N PRO A 321 -22.61 -2.66 6.50
CA PRO A 321 -22.89 -3.66 5.49
C PRO A 321 -22.85 -3.16 4.03
N ASP A 322 -22.43 -1.93 3.81
CA ASP A 322 -22.56 -1.30 2.48
C ASP A 322 -21.40 -0.37 2.10
N LEU A 323 -20.17 -0.91 2.03
CA LEU A 323 -19.18 -0.36 1.09
C LEU A 323 -19.38 -0.93 -0.33
N GLY A 324 -20.42 -1.75 -0.53
CA GLY A 324 -20.83 -2.35 -1.80
C GLY A 324 -21.78 -1.53 -2.65
N GLY A 325 -22.23 -0.37 -2.18
CA GLY A 325 -23.23 0.49 -2.85
C GLY A 325 -22.69 1.45 -3.90
N LEU A 326 -21.55 1.20 -4.50
CA LEU A 326 -21.16 1.84 -5.75
C LEU A 326 -21.52 0.90 -6.91
N ASP A 327 -22.80 0.82 -7.23
CA ASP A 327 -23.28 0.25 -8.48
C ASP A 327 -22.57 0.93 -9.65
N GLY A 328 -21.55 0.27 -10.19
CA GLY A 328 -20.80 0.70 -11.38
C GLY A 328 -19.30 0.93 -11.21
N GLY A 329 -18.73 0.87 -9.98
CA GLY A 329 -17.27 0.82 -9.78
C GLY A 329 -16.73 -0.61 -9.87
N PRO A 330 -15.45 -0.82 -10.20
CA PRO A 330 -14.87 -2.15 -10.17
C PRO A 330 -15.03 -2.74 -8.76
N GLY A 331 -15.65 -3.94 -8.69
CA GLY A 331 -15.82 -4.67 -7.42
C GLY A 331 -14.48 -5.01 -6.77
N PRO A 332 -14.49 -5.57 -5.55
CA PRO A 332 -13.29 -5.78 -4.73
C PRO A 332 -12.18 -6.64 -5.36
N ASP A 333 -12.45 -7.29 -6.48
CA ASP A 333 -11.50 -8.15 -7.21
C ASP A 333 -11.13 -7.59 -8.60
N HIS A 334 -11.29 -6.29 -8.85
CA HIS A 334 -11.06 -5.73 -10.17
C HIS A 334 -9.91 -4.71 -10.14
N ASP A 335 -9.15 -4.71 -11.23
CA ASP A 335 -8.14 -3.69 -11.53
C ASP A 335 -8.76 -2.28 -11.43
N PRO A 336 -7.98 -1.25 -11.00
CA PRO A 336 -8.49 0.12 -10.92
C PRO A 336 -8.81 0.75 -12.30
N TRP A 337 -8.60 0.02 -13.38
CA TRP A 337 -8.87 0.44 -14.75
C TRP A 337 -9.95 -0.44 -15.39
N TRP A 338 -10.58 0.09 -16.42
CA TRP A 338 -11.53 -0.65 -17.24
C TRP A 338 -11.29 -0.41 -18.72
N VAL A 339 -11.88 -1.24 -19.57
CA VAL A 339 -11.83 -1.12 -21.03
C VAL A 339 -13.25 -0.95 -21.57
N GLU A 340 -13.48 0.15 -22.28
CA GLU A 340 -14.71 0.39 -23.01
C GLU A 340 -14.54 -0.09 -24.45
N ASP A 341 -15.47 -0.91 -24.93
CA ASP A 341 -15.52 -1.31 -26.33
C ASP A 341 -16.38 -0.33 -27.13
N ARG A 342 -15.73 0.50 -27.91
CA ARG A 342 -16.36 1.49 -28.80
C ARG A 342 -16.10 1.19 -30.26
N ARG A 343 -15.81 -0.08 -30.60
CA ARG A 343 -15.48 -0.47 -31.96
C ARG A 343 -16.61 -0.27 -32.94
N GLU A 344 -17.86 -0.47 -32.54
CA GLU A 344 -19.04 -0.25 -33.39
C GLU A 344 -19.28 1.24 -33.66
N ALA A 345 -19.01 2.11 -32.67
CA ALA A 345 -19.26 3.54 -32.79
C ALA A 345 -18.09 4.28 -33.44
N ASP A 346 -16.87 4.07 -32.94
CA ASP A 346 -15.68 4.86 -33.27
C ASP A 346 -14.53 4.02 -33.83
N GLY A 347 -14.66 2.70 -33.92
CA GLY A 347 -13.59 1.79 -34.32
C GLY A 347 -12.48 1.63 -33.26
N LEU A 348 -12.74 2.00 -31.99
CA LEU A 348 -11.75 2.12 -30.94
C LEU A 348 -12.08 1.24 -29.73
N LEU A 349 -11.03 0.86 -28.99
CA LEU A 349 -11.11 0.43 -27.60
C LEU A 349 -10.52 1.55 -26.71
N VAL A 350 -11.16 1.87 -25.61
CA VAL A 350 -10.68 2.91 -24.69
C VAL A 350 -10.35 2.28 -23.35
N TRP A 351 -9.07 2.31 -22.97
CA TRP A 351 -8.60 1.92 -21.65
C TRP A 351 -8.63 3.16 -20.74
N SER A 352 -9.27 3.06 -19.59
CA SER A 352 -9.51 4.17 -18.68
C SER A 352 -8.99 3.86 -17.29
N LEU A 353 -8.24 4.81 -16.69
CA LEU A 353 -7.71 4.74 -15.33
C LEU A 353 -8.02 6.03 -14.58
N PRO A 354 -8.70 5.99 -13.42
CA PRO A 354 -8.88 7.15 -12.55
C PRO A 354 -7.54 7.58 -11.95
N LEU A 355 -7.22 8.85 -12.13
CA LEU A 355 -6.04 9.50 -11.56
C LEU A 355 -6.47 10.85 -10.96
N PRO A 356 -7.30 10.82 -9.90
CA PRO A 356 -7.80 12.06 -9.30
C PRO A 356 -6.63 12.92 -8.78
N GLY A 357 -6.67 14.21 -9.03
CA GLY A 357 -5.61 15.14 -8.65
C GLY A 357 -4.37 15.13 -9.56
N ALA A 358 -4.28 14.23 -10.53
CA ALA A 358 -3.16 14.22 -11.48
C ALA A 358 -3.25 15.43 -12.44
N VAL A 359 -2.11 16.04 -12.70
CA VAL A 359 -1.95 17.10 -13.72
C VAL A 359 -1.30 16.51 -14.97
N LYS A 360 -1.75 16.95 -16.13
CA LYS A 360 -1.27 16.42 -17.42
C LYS A 360 0.26 16.48 -17.56
N ALA A 361 0.90 17.50 -17.01
CA ALA A 361 2.37 17.66 -17.05
C ALA A 361 3.12 16.54 -16.30
N ASP A 362 2.50 15.97 -15.28
CA ASP A 362 3.10 14.94 -14.41
C ASP A 362 2.80 13.51 -14.88
N VAL A 363 1.99 13.35 -15.95
CA VAL A 363 1.61 12.04 -16.47
C VAL A 363 2.42 11.72 -17.71
N ALA A 364 3.23 10.65 -17.63
CA ALA A 364 3.90 10.07 -18.79
C ALA A 364 3.39 8.64 -19.04
N LEU A 365 3.16 8.32 -20.31
CA LEU A 365 2.68 7.03 -20.76
C LEU A 365 3.57 6.50 -21.87
N ILE A 366 4.08 5.29 -21.69
CA ILE A 366 4.87 4.58 -22.70
C ILE A 366 4.27 3.18 -22.87
N ARG A 367 3.98 2.79 -24.10
CA ARG A 367 3.68 1.40 -24.45
C ARG A 367 4.97 0.66 -24.80
N ARG A 368 5.18 -0.49 -24.18
CA ARG A 368 6.29 -1.40 -24.49
C ARG A 368 5.79 -2.83 -24.64
N GLY A 369 5.63 -3.27 -25.88
CA GLY A 369 5.04 -4.58 -26.17
C GLY A 369 3.62 -4.69 -25.59
N ASP A 370 3.44 -5.63 -24.69
CA ASP A 370 2.16 -5.97 -24.07
C ASP A 370 1.91 -5.22 -22.75
N GLU A 371 2.62 -4.12 -22.49
CA GLU A 371 2.55 -3.38 -21.24
C GLU A 371 2.42 -1.87 -21.47
N LEU A 372 1.73 -1.20 -20.54
CA LEU A 372 1.75 0.25 -20.38
C LEU A 372 2.63 0.62 -19.18
N LEU A 373 3.63 1.47 -19.41
CA LEU A 373 4.47 2.07 -18.38
C LEU A 373 3.85 3.44 -18.05
N LEU A 374 3.35 3.57 -16.85
CA LEU A 374 2.71 4.79 -16.34
C LEU A 374 3.61 5.46 -15.33
N THR A 375 3.83 6.76 -15.50
CA THR A 375 4.43 7.63 -14.50
C THR A 375 3.42 8.70 -14.14
N VAL A 376 3.17 8.91 -12.86
CA VAL A 376 2.28 9.95 -12.34
C VAL A 376 2.99 10.65 -11.18
N GLY A 377 3.56 11.82 -11.44
CA GLY A 377 4.45 12.49 -10.51
C GLY A 377 5.61 11.57 -10.07
N PRO A 378 5.80 11.31 -8.77
CA PRO A 378 6.86 10.43 -8.27
C PRO A 378 6.53 8.92 -8.37
N PHE A 379 5.34 8.55 -8.84
CA PHE A 379 4.86 7.17 -8.82
C PHE A 379 4.96 6.53 -10.20
N HIS A 380 5.25 5.22 -10.21
CA HIS A 380 5.39 4.43 -11.43
C HIS A 380 4.66 3.11 -11.30
N ARG A 381 3.84 2.77 -12.28
CA ARG A 381 3.19 1.46 -12.39
C ARG A 381 3.34 0.91 -13.81
N ILE A 382 3.50 -0.39 -13.90
CA ILE A 382 3.55 -1.10 -15.19
C ILE A 382 2.35 -2.02 -15.24
N VAL A 383 1.45 -1.72 -16.16
CA VAL A 383 0.17 -2.42 -16.31
C VAL A 383 0.23 -3.35 -17.51
N PRO A 384 -0.05 -4.65 -17.32
CA PRO A 384 -0.18 -5.58 -18.44
C PRO A 384 -1.45 -5.24 -19.25
N LEU A 385 -1.32 -5.24 -20.57
CA LEU A 385 -2.47 -5.02 -21.46
C LEU A 385 -3.35 -6.27 -21.54
N ALA A 386 -4.66 -6.08 -21.47
CA ALA A 386 -5.63 -7.12 -21.77
C ALA A 386 -5.41 -7.69 -23.19
N ALA A 387 -5.76 -8.96 -23.40
CA ALA A 387 -5.49 -9.68 -24.65
C ALA A 387 -6.00 -8.95 -25.91
N ALA A 388 -7.16 -8.29 -25.83
CA ALA A 388 -7.67 -7.48 -26.92
C ALA A 388 -6.77 -6.29 -27.25
N LEU A 389 -6.29 -5.57 -26.23
CA LEU A 389 -5.46 -4.37 -26.40
C LEU A 389 -4.05 -4.67 -26.92
N ARG A 390 -3.54 -5.90 -26.71
CA ARG A 390 -2.25 -6.35 -27.27
C ARG A 390 -2.25 -6.37 -28.80
N ARG A 391 -3.44 -6.58 -29.41
CA ARG A 391 -3.67 -6.61 -30.87
C ARG A 391 -4.04 -5.25 -31.46
N CYS A 392 -3.86 -4.18 -30.68
CA CYS A 392 -4.18 -2.83 -31.09
C CYS A 392 -2.92 -1.94 -31.08
N THR A 393 -2.97 -0.81 -31.76
CA THR A 393 -1.99 0.27 -31.66
C THR A 393 -2.55 1.41 -30.82
N VAL A 394 -1.71 2.13 -30.08
CA VAL A 394 -2.14 3.33 -29.34
C VAL A 394 -2.34 4.47 -30.32
N SER A 395 -3.56 4.99 -30.42
CA SER A 395 -3.92 6.12 -31.29
C SER A 395 -3.97 7.46 -30.57
N GLY A 396 -3.90 7.46 -29.24
CA GLY A 396 -3.83 8.69 -28.44
C GLY A 396 -4.09 8.46 -26.97
N ALA A 397 -3.74 9.45 -26.14
CA ALA A 397 -4.03 9.47 -24.73
C ALA A 397 -4.46 10.86 -24.30
N ALA A 398 -5.37 10.95 -23.34
CA ALA A 398 -5.84 12.20 -22.75
C ALA A 398 -6.14 12.01 -21.26
N LEU A 399 -5.84 13.01 -20.46
CA LEU A 399 -6.31 13.13 -19.06
C LEU A 399 -7.49 14.13 -19.08
N THR A 400 -8.68 13.64 -18.75
CA THR A 400 -9.91 14.44 -18.73
C THR A 400 -10.68 14.12 -17.46
N ASP A 401 -11.03 15.13 -16.68
CA ASP A 401 -11.79 15.01 -15.42
C ASP A 401 -11.17 13.99 -14.44
N GLY A 402 -9.85 14.01 -14.32
CA GLY A 402 -9.12 13.09 -13.45
C GLY A 402 -9.10 11.64 -13.92
N VAL A 403 -9.46 11.36 -15.18
CA VAL A 403 -9.40 10.03 -15.78
C VAL A 403 -8.42 10.03 -16.95
N LEU A 404 -7.40 9.18 -16.88
CA LEU A 404 -6.52 8.90 -18.00
C LEU A 404 -7.21 7.94 -18.97
N LYS A 405 -7.48 8.40 -20.19
CA LYS A 405 -8.10 7.62 -21.26
C LYS A 405 -7.06 7.36 -22.36
N VAL A 406 -6.78 6.09 -22.64
CA VAL A 406 -5.86 5.66 -23.70
C VAL A 406 -6.68 4.98 -24.80
N ARG A 407 -6.61 5.53 -26.00
CA ARG A 407 -7.33 5.03 -27.17
C ARG A 407 -6.49 4.04 -27.95
N PHE A 408 -7.09 2.93 -28.28
CA PHE A 408 -6.48 1.82 -29.01
C PHE A 408 -7.25 1.54 -30.28
N THR A 409 -6.55 1.50 -31.40
CA THR A 409 -7.10 1.13 -32.71
C THR A 409 -6.67 -0.31 -33.04
N PRO A 410 -7.59 -1.21 -33.42
CA PRO A 410 -7.25 -2.56 -33.86
C PRO A 410 -6.19 -2.55 -34.98
N ASP A 411 -5.14 -3.34 -34.83
CA ASP A 411 -4.13 -3.48 -35.87
C ASP A 411 -4.66 -4.46 -36.95
N PRO A 412 -4.79 -4.03 -38.21
CA PRO A 412 -5.32 -4.86 -39.27
C PRO A 412 -4.55 -6.15 -39.52
N GLY A 413 -3.27 -6.20 -39.12
CA GLY A 413 -2.41 -7.38 -39.25
C GLY A 413 -2.56 -8.39 -38.11
N LEU A 414 -3.02 -7.94 -36.94
CA LEU A 414 -3.13 -8.76 -35.72
C LEU A 414 -4.59 -9.03 -35.28
N TRP A 415 -5.52 -8.18 -35.74
CA TRP A 415 -6.93 -8.32 -35.39
C TRP A 415 -7.60 -9.41 -36.23
N PRO A 416 -8.39 -10.30 -35.60
CA PRO A 416 -9.12 -11.33 -36.37
C PRO A 416 -10.04 -10.66 -37.39
N ARG A 417 -9.96 -11.09 -38.64
CA ARG A 417 -10.91 -10.66 -39.67
C ARG A 417 -12.25 -11.29 -39.34
N THR A 418 -13.28 -10.48 -39.23
CA THR A 418 -14.66 -11.01 -39.18
C THR A 418 -14.91 -11.74 -40.49
N PRO A 419 -15.43 -12.98 -40.46
CA PRO A 419 -15.71 -13.75 -41.66
C PRO A 419 -16.73 -13.08 -42.55
#